data_7357c3c51a73db5908d9363e26599e69
#
_entry.id   7357c3c51a73db5908d9363e26599e69
#
_cell.length_a   1.000
_cell.length_b   1.000
_cell.length_c   1.000
_cell.angle_alpha   90.00
_cell.angle_beta   90.00
_cell.angle_gamma   90.00
#
_symmetry.space_group_name_H-M   'P 1'
#
loop_
_entity.id
_entity.type
_entity.pdbx_description
1 polymer ?
#
loop_
_entity_poly.entity_id
_entity_poly.type
_entity_poly.pdbx_seq_one_letter_code
_entity_poly.pdbx_strand_id
1 'polypeptide(L)'
;FDTSISQEMAQISIEPISQRFGQIMRNELIDLLTPKGTPKSPKYRLFVHLTEKRISDQALRSDITATRKMVRYKVGYYMTEGTEQVLKGDSIAYVSYDILANPYSTTMAQKKGDEDAAKIIANDIALRLGAYFHSVITNRGNPNDF
;
A
#
# COMPACT_ATOMS: atom_id res chain seq x y z
N PHE A 1 4.85 -13.75 8.28
CA PHE A 1 3.54 -14.41 8.19
C PHE A 1 3.68 -15.94 8.32
N ASP A 2 2.63 -16.57 8.81
CA ASP A 2 2.48 -18.02 8.82
C ASP A 2 2.61 -18.60 7.42
N THR A 3 3.13 -19.81 7.28
CA THR A 3 3.32 -20.51 6.00
C THR A 3 2.02 -20.62 5.20
N SER A 4 0.89 -20.92 5.88
CA SER A 4 -0.43 -21.02 5.22
C SER A 4 -0.88 -19.68 4.65
N ILE A 5 -0.66 -18.59 5.39
CA ILE A 5 -0.98 -17.23 4.95
C ILE A 5 -0.08 -16.85 3.76
N SER A 6 1.22 -17.14 3.84
CA SER A 6 2.17 -16.85 2.77
C SER A 6 1.82 -17.60 1.48
N GLN A 7 1.34 -18.83 1.58
CA GLN A 7 0.89 -19.61 0.43
C GLN A 7 -0.34 -18.99 -0.23
N GLU A 8 -1.29 -18.48 0.54
CA GLU A 8 -2.46 -17.78 -0.01
C GLU A 8 -2.05 -16.45 -0.65
N MET A 9 -1.17 -15.68 0.00
CA MET A 9 -0.66 -14.44 -0.55
C MET A 9 0.07 -14.64 -1.88
N ALA A 10 0.80 -15.75 -2.01
CA ALA A 10 1.53 -16.07 -3.24
C ALA A 10 0.61 -16.32 -4.44
N GLN A 11 -0.69 -16.48 -4.22
CA GLN A 11 -1.69 -16.68 -5.27
C GLN A 11 -2.39 -15.39 -5.69
N ILE A 12 -1.93 -14.23 -5.19
CA ILE A 12 -2.50 -12.93 -5.53
C ILE A 12 -1.77 -12.37 -6.76
N SER A 13 -2.54 -12.00 -7.78
CA SER A 13 -2.05 -11.18 -8.88
C SER A 13 -2.34 -9.72 -8.55
N ILE A 14 -1.31 -8.89 -8.52
CA ILE A 14 -1.44 -7.47 -8.27
C ILE A 14 -1.59 -6.77 -9.61
N GLU A 15 -2.76 -6.17 -9.85
CA GLU A 15 -3.05 -5.49 -11.10
C GLU A 15 -2.17 -4.25 -11.26
N PRO A 16 -1.86 -3.83 -12.51
CA PRO A 16 -1.09 -2.61 -12.74
C PRO A 16 -1.74 -1.40 -12.06
N ILE A 17 -0.91 -0.55 -11.46
CA ILE A 17 -1.37 0.66 -10.78
C ILE A 17 -0.82 1.86 -11.54
N SER A 18 -1.69 2.84 -11.83
CA SER A 18 -1.36 4.00 -12.63
C SER A 18 -0.33 4.90 -11.95
N GLN A 19 0.40 5.66 -12.76
CA GLN A 19 1.36 6.69 -12.34
C GLN A 19 2.59 6.13 -11.63
N ARG A 20 3.59 6.99 -11.42
CA ARG A 20 4.86 6.62 -10.79
C ARG A 20 4.66 6.10 -9.35
N PHE A 21 3.83 6.80 -8.57
CA PHE A 21 3.50 6.36 -7.21
C PHE A 21 2.91 4.95 -7.20
N GLY A 22 2.00 4.68 -8.14
CA GLY A 22 1.38 3.36 -8.28
C GLY A 22 2.39 2.27 -8.64
N GLN A 23 3.36 2.58 -9.50
CA GLN A 23 4.41 1.63 -9.85
C GLN A 23 5.31 1.29 -8.66
N ILE A 24 5.69 2.30 -7.88
CA ILE A 24 6.48 2.11 -6.67
C ILE A 24 5.72 1.22 -5.68
N MET A 25 4.45 1.52 -5.46
CA MET A 25 3.61 0.77 -4.53
C MET A 25 3.40 -0.67 -5.00
N ARG A 26 3.18 -0.87 -6.30
CA ARG A 26 3.04 -2.22 -6.87
C ARG A 26 4.29 -3.05 -6.63
N ASN A 27 5.46 -2.47 -6.85
CA ASN A 27 6.73 -3.16 -6.61
C ASN A 27 6.89 -3.55 -5.14
N GLU A 28 6.53 -2.66 -4.21
CA GLU A 28 6.55 -2.97 -2.77
C GLU A 28 5.58 -4.10 -2.43
N LEU A 29 4.38 -4.09 -3.00
CA LEU A 29 3.39 -5.15 -2.78
C LEU A 29 3.88 -6.49 -3.35
N ILE A 30 4.48 -6.50 -4.53
CA ILE A 30 5.06 -7.71 -5.11
C ILE A 30 6.11 -8.31 -4.18
N ASP A 31 7.00 -7.47 -3.66
CA ASP A 31 8.05 -7.92 -2.74
C ASP A 31 7.48 -8.50 -1.44
N LEU A 32 6.37 -7.94 -0.95
CA LEU A 32 5.73 -8.39 0.29
C LEU A 32 4.85 -9.63 0.10
N LEU A 33 4.09 -9.69 -0.99
CA LEU A 33 3.06 -10.71 -1.19
C LEU A 33 3.55 -11.88 -2.04
N THR A 34 4.29 -11.60 -3.09
CA THR A 34 4.74 -12.59 -4.06
C THR A 34 6.25 -12.51 -4.30
N PRO A 35 7.08 -12.68 -3.23
CA PRO A 35 8.54 -12.52 -3.39
C PRO A 35 9.18 -13.52 -4.34
N LYS A 36 8.50 -14.64 -4.63
CA LYS A 36 8.99 -15.66 -5.57
C LYS A 36 8.48 -15.44 -6.99
N GLY A 37 7.74 -14.36 -7.23
CA GLY A 37 7.23 -13.99 -8.54
C GLY A 37 5.71 -14.03 -8.64
N THR A 38 5.19 -13.43 -9.71
CA THR A 38 3.75 -13.38 -9.97
C THR A 38 3.22 -14.78 -10.28
N PRO A 39 2.08 -15.19 -9.68
CA PRO A 39 1.52 -16.52 -9.92
C PRO A 39 1.04 -16.66 -11.36
N LYS A 40 1.25 -17.85 -11.94
CA LYS A 40 0.80 -18.17 -13.31
C LYS A 40 -0.71 -18.34 -13.40
N SER A 41 -1.33 -18.88 -12.36
CA SER A 41 -2.78 -19.08 -12.26
C SER A 41 -3.27 -18.46 -10.96
N PRO A 42 -3.47 -17.14 -10.94
CA PRO A 42 -3.84 -16.45 -9.72
C PRO A 42 -5.24 -16.82 -9.25
N LYS A 43 -5.37 -17.09 -7.96
CA LYS A 43 -6.66 -17.31 -7.32
C LYS A 43 -7.33 -15.98 -6.97
N TYR A 44 -6.53 -14.96 -6.65
CA TYR A 44 -6.99 -13.64 -6.23
C TYR A 44 -6.41 -12.56 -7.13
N ARG A 45 -7.16 -11.47 -7.29
CA ARG A 45 -6.69 -10.26 -7.95
C ARG A 45 -6.81 -9.09 -7.00
N LEU A 46 -5.73 -8.36 -6.83
CA LEU A 46 -5.68 -7.17 -5.98
C LEU A 46 -5.66 -5.92 -6.85
N PHE A 47 -6.62 -5.04 -6.64
CA PHE A 47 -6.77 -3.75 -7.31
C PHE A 47 -6.47 -2.66 -6.31
N VAL A 48 -5.57 -1.75 -6.68
CA VAL A 48 -5.14 -0.65 -5.81
C VAL A 48 -5.13 0.63 -6.61
N HIS A 49 -5.61 1.71 -6.02
CA HIS A 49 -5.65 3.01 -6.69
C HIS A 49 -5.45 4.15 -5.69
N LEU A 50 -4.71 5.17 -6.13
CA LEU A 50 -4.53 6.39 -5.35
C LEU A 50 -5.81 7.21 -5.43
N THR A 51 -6.50 7.37 -4.30
CA THR A 51 -7.75 8.12 -4.22
C THR A 51 -7.49 9.61 -4.01
N GLU A 52 -6.48 9.94 -3.18
CA GLU A 52 -6.18 11.32 -2.81
C GLU A 52 -4.70 11.49 -2.49
N LYS A 53 -4.13 12.59 -2.97
CA LYS A 53 -2.81 13.07 -2.54
C LYS A 53 -2.97 14.55 -2.23
N ARG A 54 -2.95 14.91 -0.95
CA ARG A 54 -3.14 16.29 -0.49
C ARG A 54 -1.86 16.82 0.15
N ILE A 55 -1.39 17.95 -0.38
CA ILE A 55 -0.21 18.64 0.14
C ILE A 55 -0.69 19.84 0.95
N SER A 56 -0.19 19.96 2.19
CA SER A 56 -0.48 21.08 3.06
C SER A 56 0.78 21.66 3.66
N ASP A 57 0.76 22.97 3.96
CA ASP A 57 1.86 23.65 4.60
C ASP A 57 1.78 23.48 6.12
N GLN A 58 2.92 23.15 6.73
CA GLN A 58 3.06 23.23 8.18
C GLN A 58 3.95 24.43 8.50
N ALA A 59 3.35 25.51 8.98
CA ALA A 59 4.12 26.65 9.50
C ALA A 59 4.72 26.26 10.85
N LEU A 60 6.05 26.10 10.91
CA LEU A 60 6.72 25.72 12.14
C LEU A 60 6.85 26.90 13.12
N ARG A 61 7.23 28.07 12.65
CA ARG A 61 7.28 29.34 13.42
C ARG A 61 7.34 30.49 12.42
N SER A 62 6.84 31.65 12.82
CA SER A 62 6.81 32.84 11.96
C SER A 62 8.20 33.42 11.66
N ASP A 63 9.24 33.04 12.39
CA ASP A 63 10.62 33.51 12.24
C ASP A 63 11.52 32.54 11.45
N ILE A 64 11.01 31.40 11.02
CA ILE A 64 11.76 30.38 10.28
C ILE A 64 11.40 30.47 8.79
N THR A 65 12.42 30.62 7.95
CA THR A 65 12.27 30.68 6.49
C THR A 65 12.04 29.33 5.85
N ALA A 66 12.24 28.21 6.58
CA ALA A 66 11.99 26.88 6.08
C ALA A 66 10.51 26.51 6.24
N THR A 67 9.88 26.11 5.13
CA THR A 67 8.50 25.62 5.13
C THR A 67 8.50 24.10 5.06
N ARG A 68 7.81 23.48 6.01
CA ARG A 68 7.59 22.05 5.99
C ARG A 68 6.28 21.73 5.27
N LYS A 69 6.33 20.79 4.35
CA LYS A 69 5.15 20.27 3.68
C LYS A 69 4.74 18.95 4.30
N MET A 70 3.45 18.76 4.52
CA MET A 70 2.88 17.48 4.86
C MET A 70 2.06 16.97 3.69
N VAL A 71 2.22 15.70 3.35
CA VAL A 71 1.46 15.07 2.27
C VAL A 71 0.65 13.91 2.84
N ARG A 72 -0.67 13.95 2.58
CA ARG A 72 -1.59 12.88 2.93
C ARG A 72 -1.90 12.08 1.69
N TYR A 73 -1.63 10.79 1.75
CA TYR A 73 -1.97 9.85 0.68
C TYR A 73 -3.12 8.97 1.15
N LYS A 74 -4.14 8.85 0.33
CA LYS A 74 -5.22 7.90 0.57
C LYS A 74 -5.31 6.95 -0.61
N VAL A 75 -5.25 5.65 -0.33
CA VAL A 75 -5.25 4.59 -1.33
C VAL A 75 -6.43 3.67 -1.05
N GLY A 76 -7.27 3.46 -2.07
CA GLY A 76 -8.33 2.48 -2.01
C GLY A 76 -7.83 1.15 -2.59
N TYR A 77 -8.29 0.04 -2.03
CA TYR A 77 -7.96 -1.27 -2.55
C TYR A 77 -9.13 -2.23 -2.39
N TYR A 78 -9.20 -3.21 -3.28
CA TYR A 78 -10.11 -4.32 -3.15
C TYR A 78 -9.49 -5.56 -3.79
N MET A 79 -9.90 -6.71 -3.29
CA MET A 79 -9.44 -8.01 -3.78
C MET A 79 -10.62 -8.85 -4.21
N THR A 80 -10.48 -9.52 -5.35
CA THR A 80 -11.49 -10.43 -5.87
C THR A 80 -10.98 -11.86 -5.88
N GLU A 81 -11.89 -12.82 -5.67
CA GLU A 81 -11.68 -14.22 -5.92
C GLU A 81 -12.67 -14.62 -7.03
N GLY A 82 -12.14 -14.87 -8.23
CA GLY A 82 -13.00 -15.01 -9.42
C GLY A 82 -13.73 -13.70 -9.70
N THR A 83 -15.06 -13.74 -9.69
CA THR A 83 -15.91 -12.56 -9.90
C THR A 83 -16.39 -11.92 -8.60
N GLU A 84 -16.06 -12.52 -7.46
CA GLU A 84 -16.54 -12.05 -6.16
C GLU A 84 -15.52 -11.15 -5.49
N GLN A 85 -15.96 -9.98 -5.02
CA GLN A 85 -15.13 -9.10 -4.19
C GLN A 85 -15.15 -9.63 -2.76
N VAL A 86 -13.98 -10.03 -2.26
CA VAL A 86 -13.87 -10.65 -0.93
C VAL A 86 -13.29 -9.73 0.13
N LEU A 87 -12.65 -8.64 -0.28
CA LEU A 87 -12.06 -7.67 0.65
C LEU A 87 -12.03 -6.30 0.00
N LYS A 88 -12.25 -5.26 0.80
CA LYS A 88 -12.19 -3.86 0.38
C LYS A 88 -11.75 -3.01 1.56
N GLY A 89 -10.97 -1.97 1.28
CA GLY A 89 -10.53 -1.04 2.33
C GLY A 89 -9.81 0.16 1.77
N ASP A 90 -9.41 1.03 2.70
CA ASP A 90 -8.60 2.21 2.43
C ASP A 90 -7.37 2.20 3.34
N SER A 91 -6.27 2.74 2.85
CA SER A 91 -5.05 2.93 3.63
C SER A 91 -4.58 4.36 3.48
N ILE A 92 -4.13 4.96 4.58
CA ILE A 92 -3.71 6.36 4.63
C ILE A 92 -2.28 6.43 5.14
N ALA A 93 -1.46 7.25 4.48
CA ALA A 93 -0.10 7.55 4.93
C ALA A 93 0.11 9.05 4.97
N TYR A 94 0.86 9.50 5.96
CA TYR A 94 1.32 10.88 6.09
C TYR A 94 2.84 10.90 6.02
N VAL A 95 3.38 11.75 5.15
CA VAL A 95 4.81 12.00 5.06
C VAL A 95 5.06 13.49 5.09
N SER A 96 6.22 13.89 5.59
CA SER A 96 6.61 15.30 5.65
C SER A 96 7.95 15.48 4.98
N TYR A 97 8.15 16.62 4.34
CA TYR A 97 9.45 17.00 3.81
C TYR A 97 9.63 18.52 3.92
N ASP A 98 10.88 18.96 4.01
CA ASP A 98 11.21 20.38 4.07
C ASP A 98 11.43 20.91 2.66
N ILE A 99 10.90 22.12 2.39
CA ILE A 99 11.24 22.84 1.17
C ILE A 99 12.59 23.53 1.40
N LEU A 100 13.55 23.13 0.58
CA LEU A 100 14.89 23.71 0.61
C LEU A 100 15.02 24.75 -0.49
N ALA A 101 16.00 25.66 -0.36
CA ALA A 101 16.25 26.71 -1.34
C ALA A 101 16.60 26.18 -2.73
N ASN A 102 17.14 24.97 -2.81
CA ASN A 102 17.54 24.32 -4.04
C ASN A 102 16.39 23.50 -4.61
N PRO A 103 15.87 23.84 -5.83
CA PRO A 103 14.76 23.09 -6.46
C PRO A 103 15.05 21.60 -6.64
N TYR A 104 16.30 21.23 -6.92
CA TYR A 104 16.69 19.84 -7.07
C TYR A 104 16.49 19.07 -5.76
N SER A 105 16.92 19.66 -4.63
CA SER A 105 16.75 19.04 -3.31
C SER A 105 15.27 18.87 -2.95
N THR A 106 14.43 19.84 -3.30
CA THR A 106 12.99 19.75 -3.10
C THR A 106 12.38 18.60 -3.93
N THR A 107 12.78 18.48 -5.20
CA THR A 107 12.32 17.37 -6.05
C THR A 107 12.71 16.01 -5.50
N MET A 108 13.95 15.89 -5.00
CA MET A 108 14.40 14.64 -4.40
C MET A 108 13.66 14.31 -3.11
N ALA A 109 13.35 15.32 -2.30
CA ALA A 109 12.55 15.15 -1.09
C ALA A 109 11.13 14.67 -1.41
N GLN A 110 10.52 15.22 -2.47
CA GLN A 110 9.19 14.77 -2.92
C GLN A 110 9.22 13.32 -3.38
N LYS A 111 10.23 12.91 -4.15
CA LYS A 111 10.39 11.52 -4.60
C LYS A 111 10.56 10.58 -3.43
N LYS A 112 11.38 10.94 -2.45
CA LYS A 112 11.56 10.14 -1.25
C LYS A 112 10.27 10.03 -0.44
N GLY A 113 9.50 11.11 -0.36
CA GLY A 113 8.18 11.10 0.29
C GLY A 113 7.23 10.11 -0.36
N ASP A 114 7.18 10.09 -1.70
CA ASP A 114 6.36 9.11 -2.43
C ASP A 114 6.80 7.67 -2.13
N GLU A 115 8.10 7.41 -2.11
CA GLU A 115 8.63 6.09 -1.78
C GLU A 115 8.28 5.67 -0.36
N ASP A 116 8.45 6.57 0.60
CA ASP A 116 8.13 6.30 2.01
C ASP A 116 6.64 6.03 2.20
N ALA A 117 5.77 6.82 1.57
CA ALA A 117 4.32 6.63 1.61
C ALA A 117 3.91 5.30 0.99
N ALA A 118 4.49 4.95 -0.16
CA ALA A 118 4.22 3.69 -0.83
C ALA A 118 4.57 2.49 0.05
N LYS A 119 5.69 2.55 0.76
CA LYS A 119 6.10 1.50 1.70
C LYS A 119 5.14 1.37 2.88
N ILE A 120 4.74 2.50 3.48
CA ILE A 120 3.79 2.52 4.60
C ILE A 120 2.48 1.88 4.17
N ILE A 121 1.95 2.28 3.03
CA ILE A 121 0.67 1.79 2.52
C ILE A 121 0.75 0.32 2.13
N ALA A 122 1.82 -0.08 1.43
CA ALA A 122 2.01 -1.48 1.02
C ALA A 122 2.08 -2.40 2.24
N ASN A 123 2.81 -2.01 3.28
CA ASN A 123 2.88 -2.78 4.52
C ASN A 123 1.52 -2.87 5.21
N ASP A 124 0.75 -1.78 5.25
CA ASP A 124 -0.59 -1.77 5.83
C ASP A 124 -1.53 -2.70 5.07
N ILE A 125 -1.54 -2.63 3.75
CA ILE A 125 -2.35 -3.53 2.92
C ILE A 125 -1.94 -4.98 3.14
N ALA A 126 -0.64 -5.29 3.16
CA ALA A 126 -0.15 -6.63 3.40
C ALA A 126 -0.61 -7.18 4.76
N LEU A 127 -0.58 -6.36 5.81
CA LEU A 127 -1.06 -6.76 7.13
C LEU A 127 -2.56 -7.06 7.12
N ARG A 128 -3.35 -6.25 6.44
CA ARG A 128 -4.80 -6.45 6.34
C ARG A 128 -5.15 -7.69 5.52
N LEU A 129 -4.38 -7.96 4.45
CA LEU A 129 -4.52 -9.19 3.68
C LEU A 129 -4.17 -10.41 4.55
N GLY A 130 -3.11 -10.31 5.34
CA GLY A 130 -2.73 -11.35 6.29
C GLY A 130 -3.83 -11.64 7.31
N ALA A 131 -4.45 -10.60 7.85
CA ALA A 131 -5.56 -10.74 8.78
C ALA A 131 -6.78 -11.40 8.11
N TYR A 132 -7.08 -11.02 6.88
CA TYR A 132 -8.16 -11.64 6.10
C TYR A 132 -7.91 -13.13 5.90
N PHE A 133 -6.73 -13.53 5.43
CA PHE A 133 -6.41 -14.93 5.21
C PHE A 133 -6.37 -15.74 6.51
N HIS A 134 -5.89 -15.14 7.59
CA HIS A 134 -5.93 -15.77 8.90
C HIS A 134 -7.37 -16.09 9.30
N SER A 135 -8.29 -15.14 9.13
CA SER A 135 -9.72 -15.30 9.38
C SER A 135 -10.32 -16.44 8.55
N VAL A 136 -10.04 -16.44 7.24
CA VAL A 136 -10.56 -17.46 6.30
C VAL A 136 -10.04 -18.86 6.68
N ILE A 137 -8.75 -19.00 6.95
CA ILE A 137 -8.13 -20.27 7.30
C ILE A 137 -8.67 -20.77 8.64
N THR A 138 -8.81 -19.91 9.63
CA THR A 138 -9.35 -20.24 10.95
C THR A 138 -10.80 -20.73 10.83
N ASN A 139 -11.62 -20.04 10.04
CA ASN A 139 -13.01 -20.43 9.84
C ASN A 139 -13.15 -21.77 9.13
N ARG A 140 -12.28 -22.07 8.17
CA ARG A 140 -12.27 -23.36 7.46
C ARG A 140 -11.88 -24.52 8.37
N GLY A 141 -11.09 -24.23 9.41
CA GLY A 141 -10.64 -25.24 10.38
C GLY A 141 -11.57 -25.44 11.57
N ASN A 142 -12.70 -24.74 11.66
CA ASN A 142 -13.62 -24.83 12.79
C ASN A 142 -14.68 -25.89 12.54
N PRO A 143 -14.69 -27.00 13.33
CA PRO A 143 -15.66 -28.08 13.14
C PRO A 143 -17.11 -27.71 13.50
N ASN A 144 -17.34 -26.52 14.06
CA ASN A 144 -18.67 -26.06 14.45
C ASN A 144 -19.38 -25.22 13.37
N ASP A 145 -18.75 -25.05 12.19
CA ASP A 145 -19.30 -24.28 11.07
C ASP A 145 -20.12 -25.14 10.08
N PHE A 146 -20.76 -26.17 10.60
CA PHE A 146 -21.70 -26.99 9.84
C PHE A 146 -23.14 -26.65 10.19
#